data_a810ebc287d91ac0648cfc54a2622f82
#
_entry.id   a810ebc287d91ac0648cfc54a2622f82
#
_cell.length_a   1.000
_cell.length_b   1.000
_cell.length_c   1.000
_cell.angle_alpha   90.00
_cell.angle_beta   90.00
_cell.angle_gamma   90.00
#
_symmetry.space_group_name_H-M   'P 1'
#
loop_
_entity.id
_entity.type
_entity.pdbx_description
1 polymer ?
#
loop_
_entity_poly.entity_id
_entity_poly.type
_entity_poly.pdbx_seq_one_letter_code
_entity_poly.pdbx_strand_id
1 'polypeptide(L)'
;GWQEGFGADAGHRKTAHDVDACVAAGYSFFTFDPGEYVDDGADAAGASALRAAFDDLPWQDLEDLPADLKRRYLASAFEAEGHEVRFDDVSLARAVVKYGAAVAHVARLYRHLQATMGQEDFEVEVSVDETERPTTHAQHAYIATELRRLGVRWVSLAPRYVGRFEKGVDYMGDVAGFEEDIEVHAAIAHTVSPDGPYKLSLHSGSDKFSIYPAFVRQTRGLAHLKTAGTSYLEALRTVAAFDPDLFREIYDFA
;
A
#
# COMPACT_ATOMS: atom_id res chain seq x y z
N GLY A 1 -13.04 -27.78 15.69
CA GLY A 1 -12.04 -26.91 15.11
C GLY A 1 -12.60 -26.17 13.91
N TRP A 2 -11.88 -25.18 13.40
CA TRP A 2 -12.22 -24.42 12.19
C TRP A 2 -12.25 -25.34 10.96
N GLN A 3 -13.31 -25.25 10.13
CA GLN A 3 -13.49 -26.09 8.94
C GLN A 3 -13.67 -25.27 7.65
N GLU A 4 -13.71 -23.95 7.78
CA GLU A 4 -13.94 -23.02 6.68
C GLU A 4 -12.62 -22.71 6.03
N GLY A 5 -11.85 -22.85 5.46
CA GLY A 5 -10.55 -22.45 4.93
C GLY A 5 -9.95 -21.21 5.63
N PHE A 6 -8.75 -20.90 5.28
CA PHE A 6 -8.06 -19.68 5.69
C PHE A 6 -7.19 -19.15 4.54
N GLY A 7 -7.04 -17.83 4.48
CA GLY A 7 -6.10 -17.20 3.56
C GLY A 7 -4.70 -17.09 4.17
N ALA A 8 -3.68 -17.26 3.35
CA ALA A 8 -2.30 -17.00 3.72
C ALA A 8 -1.70 -16.03 2.71
N ASP A 9 -1.12 -14.94 3.22
CA ASP A 9 -0.47 -13.90 2.42
C ASP A 9 1.02 -14.19 2.28
N ALA A 10 1.52 -14.19 1.04
CA ALA A 10 2.94 -14.08 0.75
C ALA A 10 3.38 -12.63 0.93
N GLY A 11 3.46 -12.17 2.18
CA GLY A 11 3.60 -10.78 2.57
C GLY A 11 4.95 -10.16 2.19
N HIS A 12 4.92 -8.90 1.75
CA HIS A 12 6.08 -8.06 1.46
C HIS A 12 7.10 -8.67 0.49
N ARG A 13 6.64 -9.11 -0.69
CA ARG A 13 7.54 -9.59 -1.74
C ARG A 13 8.18 -8.42 -2.48
N LYS A 14 9.51 -8.38 -2.46
CA LYS A 14 10.30 -7.26 -3.00
C LYS A 14 10.98 -7.61 -4.31
N THR A 15 11.27 -8.87 -4.54
CA THR A 15 12.02 -9.35 -5.71
C THR A 15 11.31 -10.48 -6.44
N ALA A 16 11.68 -10.70 -7.72
CA ALA A 16 11.19 -11.84 -8.49
C ALA A 16 11.56 -13.19 -7.83
N HIS A 17 12.72 -13.26 -7.20
CA HIS A 17 13.15 -14.46 -6.46
C HIS A 17 12.23 -14.77 -5.27
N ASP A 18 11.78 -13.74 -4.54
CA ASP A 18 10.83 -13.93 -3.45
C ASP A 18 9.48 -14.44 -3.96
N VAL A 19 9.05 -13.92 -5.11
CA VAL A 19 7.82 -14.36 -5.79
C VAL A 19 7.93 -15.82 -6.17
N ASP A 20 9.03 -16.23 -6.85
CA ASP A 20 9.27 -17.60 -7.27
C ASP A 20 9.24 -18.59 -6.10
N ALA A 21 9.87 -18.22 -4.98
CA ALA A 21 9.87 -19.04 -3.77
C ALA A 21 8.46 -19.26 -3.20
N CYS A 22 7.62 -18.21 -3.23
CA CYS A 22 6.25 -18.30 -2.75
C CYS A 22 5.34 -19.08 -3.72
N VAL A 23 5.51 -18.92 -5.02
CA VAL A 23 4.80 -19.72 -6.03
C VAL A 23 5.16 -21.21 -5.85
N ALA A 24 6.44 -21.53 -5.69
CA ALA A 24 6.88 -22.90 -5.45
C ALA A 24 6.33 -23.49 -4.15
N ALA A 25 6.00 -22.65 -3.16
CA ALA A 25 5.36 -23.05 -1.91
C ALA A 25 3.82 -23.14 -2.00
N GLY A 26 3.22 -22.81 -3.15
CA GLY A 26 1.78 -22.91 -3.40
C GLY A 26 0.95 -21.72 -2.92
N TYR A 27 1.56 -20.54 -2.75
CA TYR A 27 0.82 -19.32 -2.47
C TYR A 27 0.05 -18.84 -3.70
N SER A 28 -1.14 -18.30 -3.47
CA SER A 28 -1.99 -17.66 -4.48
C SER A 28 -2.38 -16.22 -4.16
N PHE A 29 -1.98 -15.69 -3.00
CA PHE A 29 -2.13 -14.29 -2.61
C PHE A 29 -0.77 -13.67 -2.30
N PHE A 30 -0.43 -12.56 -2.96
CA PHE A 30 0.90 -11.95 -2.91
C PHE A 30 0.81 -10.47 -2.57
N THR A 31 1.48 -10.02 -1.52
CA THR A 31 1.67 -8.59 -1.25
C THR A 31 2.99 -8.12 -1.83
N PHE A 32 2.94 -7.26 -2.84
CA PHE A 32 4.11 -6.59 -3.40
C PHE A 32 4.45 -5.35 -2.59
N ASP A 33 5.70 -5.27 -2.16
CA ASP A 33 6.24 -4.17 -1.39
C ASP A 33 7.37 -3.48 -2.19
N PRO A 34 7.07 -2.36 -2.88
CA PRO A 34 8.06 -1.62 -3.62
C PRO A 34 8.80 -0.57 -2.76
N GLY A 35 8.87 -0.70 -1.43
CA GLY A 35 9.40 0.32 -0.54
C GLY A 35 10.81 0.82 -0.90
N GLU A 36 11.68 -0.06 -1.41
CA GLU A 36 13.04 0.31 -1.85
C GLU A 36 13.05 1.22 -3.10
N TYR A 37 11.92 1.34 -3.79
CA TYR A 37 11.73 2.17 -4.98
C TYR A 37 10.88 3.42 -4.70
N VAL A 38 10.51 3.66 -3.45
CA VAL A 38 9.81 4.88 -3.02
C VAL A 38 10.84 5.94 -2.66
N ASP A 39 10.69 7.15 -3.20
CA ASP A 39 11.51 8.30 -2.83
C ASP A 39 10.76 9.19 -1.83
N ASP A 40 10.92 8.91 -0.53
CA ASP A 40 10.33 9.73 0.54
C ASP A 40 10.90 11.16 0.57
N GLY A 41 12.09 11.38 0.02
CA GLY A 41 12.69 12.71 -0.11
C GLY A 41 11.86 13.68 -0.97
N ALA A 42 11.05 13.15 -1.87
CA ALA A 42 10.14 13.93 -2.71
C ALA A 42 9.17 14.81 -1.91
N ASP A 43 8.74 14.35 -0.72
CA ASP A 43 7.79 15.10 0.12
C ASP A 43 8.36 16.41 0.66
N ALA A 44 9.68 16.48 0.86
CA ALA A 44 10.39 17.67 1.35
C ALA A 44 11.12 18.43 0.24
N ALA A 45 11.23 17.86 -0.96
CA ALA A 45 12.01 18.41 -2.06
C ALA A 45 11.39 19.71 -2.61
N GLY A 46 12.26 20.68 -2.91
CA GLY A 46 11.86 21.90 -3.60
C GLY A 46 11.64 21.68 -5.10
N ALA A 47 10.97 22.61 -5.77
CA ALA A 47 10.56 22.50 -7.17
C ALA A 47 11.72 22.18 -8.15
N SER A 48 12.92 22.68 -7.91
CA SER A 48 14.09 22.41 -8.77
C SER A 48 14.57 20.97 -8.63
N ALA A 49 14.64 20.45 -7.39
CA ALA A 49 15.03 19.07 -7.11
C ALA A 49 13.99 18.08 -7.65
N LEU A 50 12.70 18.37 -7.45
CA LEU A 50 11.61 17.57 -8.02
C LEU A 50 11.68 17.52 -9.54
N ARG A 51 11.99 18.62 -10.21
CA ARG A 51 12.12 18.63 -11.66
C ARG A 51 13.26 17.75 -12.14
N ALA A 52 14.43 17.86 -11.51
CA ALA A 52 15.59 17.04 -11.86
C ALA A 52 15.29 15.54 -11.63
N ALA A 53 14.73 15.18 -10.47
CA ALA A 53 14.35 13.81 -10.17
C ALA A 53 13.24 13.28 -11.10
N PHE A 54 12.30 14.12 -11.50
CA PHE A 54 11.26 13.77 -12.48
C PHE A 54 11.84 13.43 -13.85
N ASP A 55 12.83 14.19 -14.32
CA ASP A 55 13.48 13.95 -15.61
C ASP A 55 14.32 12.66 -15.61
N ASP A 56 14.80 12.23 -14.43
CA ASP A 56 15.66 11.04 -14.24
C ASP A 56 14.87 9.74 -13.93
N LEU A 57 13.54 9.79 -13.95
CA LEU A 57 12.68 8.63 -13.71
C LEU A 57 12.83 7.54 -14.80
N PRO A 58 12.53 6.27 -14.48
CA PRO A 58 12.61 5.17 -15.44
C PRO A 58 11.45 5.19 -16.45
N TRP A 59 11.40 6.22 -17.30
CA TRP A 59 10.31 6.47 -18.25
C TRP A 59 10.04 5.29 -19.19
N GLN A 60 11.08 4.54 -19.54
CA GLN A 60 10.92 3.35 -20.36
C GLN A 60 10.14 2.26 -19.61
N ASP A 61 10.43 2.03 -18.33
CA ASP A 61 9.74 1.05 -17.49
C ASP A 61 8.32 1.50 -17.15
N LEU A 62 8.10 2.82 -17.07
CA LEU A 62 6.78 3.43 -16.95
C LEU A 62 5.96 3.36 -18.24
N GLU A 63 6.57 2.99 -19.36
CA GLU A 63 5.91 2.95 -20.68
C GLU A 63 5.17 4.26 -21.01
N ASP A 64 5.82 5.39 -20.71
CA ASP A 64 5.22 6.72 -20.82
C ASP A 64 6.26 7.76 -21.21
N LEU A 65 5.77 8.95 -21.57
CA LEU A 65 6.58 10.14 -21.81
C LEU A 65 6.19 11.25 -20.81
N PRO A 66 7.16 12.05 -20.33
CA PRO A 66 6.90 13.17 -19.42
C PRO A 66 5.75 14.09 -19.86
N ALA A 67 5.68 14.38 -21.16
CA ALA A 67 4.65 15.27 -21.73
C ALA A 67 3.25 14.60 -21.72
N ASP A 68 3.17 13.30 -21.96
CA ASP A 68 1.92 12.56 -22.01
C ASP A 68 1.34 12.38 -20.61
N LEU A 69 2.20 12.07 -19.63
CA LEU A 69 1.84 12.02 -18.23
C LEU A 69 1.28 13.38 -17.76
N LYS A 70 2.01 14.48 -18.00
CA LYS A 70 1.53 15.83 -17.63
C LYS A 70 0.19 16.16 -18.28
N ARG A 71 0.02 15.84 -19.55
CA ARG A 71 -1.26 16.07 -20.24
C ARG A 71 -2.41 15.29 -19.59
N ARG A 72 -2.17 14.04 -19.18
CA ARG A 72 -3.17 13.18 -18.55
C ARG A 72 -3.66 13.71 -17.20
N TYR A 73 -2.74 14.21 -16.38
CA TYR A 73 -3.05 14.63 -15.01
C TYR A 73 -3.38 16.11 -14.82
N LEU A 74 -2.87 16.99 -15.70
CA LEU A 74 -3.07 18.44 -15.57
C LEU A 74 -4.27 18.95 -16.39
N ALA A 75 -4.83 18.15 -17.31
CA ALA A 75 -5.93 18.57 -18.16
C ALA A 75 -7.27 18.67 -17.41
N SER A 76 -7.49 17.83 -16.39
CA SER A 76 -8.73 17.79 -15.61
C SER A 76 -8.47 17.26 -14.21
N ALA A 77 -9.40 17.55 -13.29
CA ALA A 77 -9.39 16.91 -12.00
C ALA A 77 -9.73 15.43 -12.14
N PHE A 78 -9.23 14.64 -11.18
CA PHE A 78 -9.69 13.28 -10.98
C PHE A 78 -10.92 13.32 -10.06
N GLU A 79 -12.05 12.85 -10.58
CA GLU A 79 -13.31 12.82 -9.85
C GLU A 79 -13.54 11.42 -9.24
N ALA A 80 -13.79 11.38 -7.94
CA ALA A 80 -14.06 10.15 -7.21
C ALA A 80 -15.27 10.34 -6.28
N GLU A 81 -16.43 9.83 -6.66
CA GLU A 81 -17.66 9.84 -5.86
C GLU A 81 -18.02 11.20 -5.24
N GLY A 82 -17.77 12.30 -5.95
CA GLY A 82 -18.02 13.67 -5.48
C GLY A 82 -16.81 14.35 -4.83
N HIS A 83 -15.72 13.64 -4.65
CA HIS A 83 -14.44 14.21 -4.25
C HIS A 83 -13.61 14.56 -5.48
N GLU A 84 -13.04 15.75 -5.49
CA GLU A 84 -12.19 16.23 -6.56
C GLU A 84 -10.73 16.22 -6.15
N VAL A 85 -9.90 15.44 -6.84
CA VAL A 85 -8.44 15.41 -6.66
C VAL A 85 -7.79 16.13 -7.83
N ARG A 86 -7.16 17.28 -7.56
CA ARG A 86 -6.46 18.09 -8.56
C ARG A 86 -4.95 17.96 -8.43
N PHE A 87 -4.31 17.91 -9.57
CA PHE A 87 -2.87 18.03 -9.66
C PHE A 87 -2.50 19.40 -10.24
N ASP A 88 -1.50 20.01 -9.63
CA ASP A 88 -0.68 21.05 -10.24
C ASP A 88 0.70 20.49 -10.60
N ASP A 89 1.54 21.29 -11.25
CA ASP A 89 2.88 20.85 -11.67
C ASP A 89 3.75 20.33 -10.50
N VAL A 90 3.59 20.88 -9.30
CA VAL A 90 4.40 20.51 -8.14
C VAL A 90 3.86 19.26 -7.48
N SER A 91 2.57 19.19 -7.24
CA SER A 91 1.93 18.01 -6.63
C SER A 91 2.02 16.79 -7.53
N LEU A 92 1.90 16.98 -8.85
CA LEU A 92 2.12 15.91 -9.83
C LEU A 92 3.59 15.45 -9.79
N ALA A 93 4.55 16.36 -9.92
CA ALA A 93 5.96 16.01 -9.89
C ALA A 93 6.33 15.27 -8.58
N ARG A 94 5.77 15.70 -7.44
CA ARG A 94 5.99 15.05 -6.15
C ARG A 94 5.43 13.62 -6.12
N ALA A 95 4.21 13.40 -6.58
CA ALA A 95 3.60 12.07 -6.63
C ALA A 95 4.39 11.13 -7.55
N VAL A 96 4.79 11.62 -8.72
CA VAL A 96 5.52 10.85 -9.72
C VAL A 96 6.94 10.53 -9.27
N VAL A 97 7.67 11.49 -8.69
CA VAL A 97 9.02 11.26 -8.14
C VAL A 97 8.96 10.29 -6.98
N LYS A 98 8.00 10.45 -6.07
CA LYS A 98 7.86 9.55 -4.91
C LYS A 98 7.55 8.12 -5.32
N TYR A 99 6.64 7.90 -6.24
CA TYR A 99 6.07 6.57 -6.51
C TYR A 99 6.31 6.04 -7.92
N GLY A 100 6.89 6.80 -8.85
CA GLY A 100 7.05 6.36 -10.23
C GLY A 100 7.89 5.09 -10.37
N ALA A 101 9.05 5.05 -9.75
CA ALA A 101 9.91 3.86 -9.76
C ALA A 101 9.24 2.67 -9.03
N ALA A 102 8.49 2.93 -7.96
CA ALA A 102 7.73 1.92 -7.24
C ALA A 102 6.62 1.29 -8.10
N VAL A 103 5.85 2.10 -8.83
CA VAL A 103 4.83 1.65 -9.77
C VAL A 103 5.44 0.81 -10.90
N ALA A 104 6.55 1.25 -11.49
CA ALA A 104 7.27 0.48 -12.50
C ALA A 104 7.75 -0.87 -11.96
N HIS A 105 8.25 -0.89 -10.73
CA HIS A 105 8.69 -2.13 -10.07
C HIS A 105 7.54 -3.10 -9.84
N VAL A 106 6.41 -2.62 -9.32
CA VAL A 106 5.20 -3.45 -9.14
C VAL A 106 4.75 -4.04 -10.47
N ALA A 107 4.74 -3.25 -11.55
CA ALA A 107 4.37 -3.75 -12.87
C ALA A 107 5.31 -4.87 -13.36
N ARG A 108 6.62 -4.76 -13.11
CA ARG A 108 7.60 -5.82 -13.41
C ARG A 108 7.33 -7.09 -12.61
N LEU A 109 7.11 -6.97 -11.29
CA LEU A 109 6.79 -8.12 -10.42
C LEU A 109 5.48 -8.79 -10.84
N TYR A 110 4.46 -7.99 -11.17
CA TYR A 110 3.18 -8.51 -11.63
C TYR A 110 3.31 -9.33 -12.93
N ARG A 111 4.04 -8.82 -13.91
CA ARG A 111 4.30 -9.54 -15.16
C ARG A 111 5.11 -10.81 -14.95
N HIS A 112 6.08 -10.77 -14.03
CA HIS A 112 6.84 -11.95 -13.64
C HIS A 112 5.94 -13.00 -12.99
N LEU A 113 5.10 -12.59 -12.04
CA LEU A 113 4.13 -13.48 -11.39
C LEU A 113 3.16 -14.11 -12.42
N GLN A 114 2.62 -13.30 -13.34
CA GLN A 114 1.75 -13.81 -14.42
C GLN A 114 2.44 -14.89 -15.27
N ALA A 115 3.70 -14.66 -15.62
CA ALA A 115 4.47 -15.63 -16.41
C ALA A 115 4.75 -16.91 -15.61
N THR A 116 4.99 -16.80 -14.32
CA THR A 116 5.30 -17.94 -13.44
C THR A 116 4.05 -18.76 -13.11
N MET A 117 2.92 -18.10 -12.79
CA MET A 117 1.63 -18.75 -12.47
C MET A 117 0.93 -19.35 -13.71
N GLY A 118 1.18 -18.81 -14.90
CA GLY A 118 0.60 -19.30 -16.16
C GLY A 118 -0.93 -19.17 -16.18
N GLN A 119 -1.64 -20.28 -16.00
CA GLN A 119 -3.12 -20.34 -16.00
C GLN A 119 -3.72 -20.45 -14.60
N GLU A 120 -2.89 -20.45 -13.56
CA GLU A 120 -3.37 -20.52 -12.18
C GLU A 120 -3.89 -19.16 -11.72
N ASP A 121 -4.96 -19.18 -10.94
CA ASP A 121 -5.54 -17.96 -10.36
C ASP A 121 -4.67 -17.44 -9.22
N PHE A 122 -4.50 -16.13 -9.18
CA PHE A 122 -3.80 -15.47 -8.09
C PHE A 122 -4.38 -14.07 -7.83
N GLU A 123 -4.15 -13.57 -6.63
CA GLU A 123 -4.50 -12.23 -6.21
C GLU A 123 -3.26 -11.45 -5.78
N VAL A 124 -3.27 -10.14 -6.01
CA VAL A 124 -2.18 -9.24 -5.65
C VAL A 124 -2.69 -8.12 -4.76
N GLU A 125 -1.98 -7.88 -3.69
CA GLU A 125 -2.03 -6.64 -2.92
C GLU A 125 -0.79 -5.80 -3.24
N VAL A 126 -0.94 -4.47 -3.27
CA VAL A 126 0.17 -3.53 -3.38
C VAL A 126 0.29 -2.75 -2.08
N SER A 127 1.46 -2.76 -1.45
CA SER A 127 1.73 -2.08 -0.19
C SER A 127 2.70 -0.92 -0.41
N VAL A 128 2.26 0.28 -0.01
CA VAL A 128 3.09 1.50 0.03
C VAL A 128 3.00 2.18 1.40
N ASP A 129 2.72 1.41 2.45
CA ASP A 129 2.49 1.93 3.80
C ASP A 129 3.78 2.18 4.59
N GLU A 130 4.90 1.60 4.18
CA GLU A 130 6.20 1.81 4.83
C GLU A 130 6.90 3.08 4.32
N THR A 131 6.26 4.25 4.48
CA THR A 131 6.79 5.56 4.09
C THR A 131 6.85 6.51 5.30
N GLU A 132 7.65 7.57 5.23
CA GLU A 132 7.78 8.52 6.34
C GLU A 132 6.50 9.35 6.58
N ARG A 133 5.79 9.68 5.51
CA ARG A 133 4.59 10.52 5.56
C ARG A 133 3.38 9.80 5.00
N PRO A 134 2.16 10.12 5.47
CA PRO A 134 0.94 9.59 4.91
C PRO A 134 0.86 9.77 3.40
N THR A 135 0.31 8.77 2.72
CA THR A 135 0.02 8.84 1.28
C THR A 135 -1.11 9.83 1.06
N THR A 136 -0.86 10.91 0.32
CA THR A 136 -1.93 11.88 0.00
C THR A 136 -2.93 11.29 -0.99
N HIS A 137 -4.15 11.85 -1.04
CA HIS A 137 -5.17 11.42 -2.00
C HIS A 137 -4.68 11.53 -3.45
N ALA A 138 -3.92 12.58 -3.79
CA ALA A 138 -3.31 12.73 -5.10
C ALA A 138 -2.28 11.62 -5.40
N GLN A 139 -1.44 11.28 -4.42
CA GLN A 139 -0.49 10.17 -4.55
C GLN A 139 -1.22 8.83 -4.73
N HIS A 140 -2.29 8.58 -3.97
CA HIS A 140 -3.10 7.38 -4.12
C HIS A 140 -3.75 7.31 -5.51
N ALA A 141 -4.37 8.39 -5.98
CA ALA A 141 -4.95 8.46 -7.31
C ALA A 141 -3.91 8.21 -8.41
N TYR A 142 -2.69 8.76 -8.26
CA TYR A 142 -1.57 8.50 -9.15
C TYR A 142 -1.18 7.02 -9.17
N ILE A 143 -0.90 6.42 -8.02
CA ILE A 143 -0.49 5.02 -7.91
C ILE A 143 -1.52 4.11 -8.58
N ALA A 144 -2.80 4.23 -8.21
CA ALA A 144 -3.85 3.37 -8.73
C ALA A 144 -4.06 3.56 -10.25
N THR A 145 -4.04 4.81 -10.75
CA THR A 145 -4.19 5.10 -12.18
C THR A 145 -3.05 4.52 -13.00
N GLU A 146 -1.82 4.65 -12.52
CA GLU A 146 -0.64 4.17 -13.26
C GLU A 146 -0.50 2.64 -13.20
N LEU A 147 -0.79 2.01 -12.07
CA LEU A 147 -0.86 0.55 -11.98
C LEU A 147 -1.86 -0.02 -12.98
N ARG A 148 -3.06 0.58 -13.04
CA ARG A 148 -4.08 0.22 -14.02
C ARG A 148 -3.59 0.40 -15.46
N ARG A 149 -2.98 1.55 -15.77
CA ARG A 149 -2.45 1.85 -17.11
C ARG A 149 -1.40 0.83 -17.55
N LEU A 150 -0.56 0.38 -16.62
CA LEU A 150 0.47 -0.64 -16.87
C LEU A 150 -0.06 -2.08 -16.89
N GLY A 151 -1.38 -2.27 -16.78
CA GLY A 151 -2.04 -3.56 -16.86
C GLY A 151 -1.92 -4.41 -15.59
N VAL A 152 -1.52 -3.82 -14.47
CA VAL A 152 -1.54 -4.51 -13.17
C VAL A 152 -2.99 -4.69 -12.73
N ARG A 153 -3.33 -5.88 -12.24
CA ARG A 153 -4.58 -6.17 -11.53
C ARG A 153 -4.25 -6.43 -10.08
N TRP A 154 -4.97 -5.78 -9.19
CA TRP A 154 -4.79 -5.95 -7.74
C TRP A 154 -6.16 -5.98 -7.06
N VAL A 155 -6.27 -6.68 -5.96
CA VAL A 155 -7.50 -6.82 -5.17
C VAL A 155 -7.48 -5.93 -3.93
N SER A 156 -6.31 -5.50 -3.48
CA SER A 156 -6.16 -4.58 -2.34
C SER A 156 -4.93 -3.68 -2.49
N LEU A 157 -5.01 -2.50 -1.90
CA LEU A 157 -3.91 -1.53 -1.83
C LEU A 157 -3.81 -0.99 -0.40
N ALA A 158 -2.59 -0.98 0.14
CA ALA A 158 -2.27 -0.45 1.45
C ALA A 158 -1.49 0.87 1.32
N PRO A 159 -2.15 2.03 1.34
CA PRO A 159 -1.47 3.31 1.51
C PRO A 159 -1.07 3.51 2.96
N ARG A 160 -0.13 4.44 3.23
CA ARG A 160 0.09 4.91 4.57
C ARG A 160 -0.98 5.92 4.95
N TYR A 161 -1.82 5.54 5.90
CA TYR A 161 -2.86 6.41 6.44
C TYR A 161 -2.32 7.43 7.44
N VAL A 162 -3.11 8.45 7.73
CA VAL A 162 -2.83 9.41 8.80
C VAL A 162 -2.82 8.74 10.17
N GLY A 163 -2.03 9.29 11.10
CA GLY A 163 -1.85 8.75 12.44
C GLY A 163 -0.71 7.74 12.59
N ARG A 164 -0.71 7.00 13.69
CA ARG A 164 0.37 6.05 14.02
C ARG A 164 -0.21 4.65 14.25
N PHE A 165 0.43 3.67 13.64
CA PHE A 165 0.02 2.27 13.60
C PHE A 165 1.11 1.38 14.21
N GLU A 166 1.27 1.46 15.51
CA GLU A 166 2.24 0.64 16.23
C GLU A 166 1.64 -0.72 16.58
N LYS A 167 2.47 -1.75 16.62
CA LYS A 167 2.02 -3.11 16.94
C LYS A 167 1.61 -3.20 18.40
N GLY A 168 0.49 -3.92 18.67
CA GLY A 168 0.03 -4.22 20.01
C GLY A 168 -0.63 -3.08 20.78
N VAL A 169 -0.85 -1.94 20.14
CA VAL A 169 -1.59 -0.81 20.74
C VAL A 169 -2.67 -0.31 19.79
N ASP A 170 -3.70 0.32 20.34
CA ASP A 170 -4.76 0.92 19.51
C ASP A 170 -4.22 2.10 18.70
N TYR A 171 -5.00 2.56 17.73
CA TYR A 171 -4.68 3.69 16.88
C TYR A 171 -4.33 4.94 17.69
N MET A 172 -3.27 5.61 17.31
CA MET A 172 -2.83 6.85 17.94
C MET A 172 -2.94 8.00 16.94
N GLY A 173 -4.01 8.77 17.08
CA GLY A 173 -4.29 9.92 16.22
C GLY A 173 -5.71 10.44 16.43
N ASP A 174 -6.12 11.38 15.58
CA ASP A 174 -7.49 11.86 15.53
C ASP A 174 -8.35 10.88 14.72
N VAL A 175 -9.30 10.23 15.40
CA VAL A 175 -10.20 9.24 14.78
C VAL A 175 -11.14 9.90 13.76
N ALA A 176 -11.59 11.12 14.00
CA ALA A 176 -12.44 11.86 13.06
C ALA A 176 -11.66 12.25 11.79
N GLY A 177 -10.45 12.77 11.95
CA GLY A 177 -9.55 13.07 10.84
C GLY A 177 -9.15 11.81 10.05
N PHE A 178 -8.97 10.65 10.73
CA PHE A 178 -8.78 9.38 10.05
C PHE A 178 -10.00 8.97 9.21
N GLU A 179 -11.23 9.17 9.75
CA GLU A 179 -12.45 8.84 9.02
C GLU A 179 -12.61 9.70 7.75
N GLU A 180 -12.34 11.01 7.86
CA GLU A 180 -12.36 11.92 6.71
C GLU A 180 -11.31 11.54 5.65
N ASP A 181 -10.11 11.15 6.07
CA ASP A 181 -9.04 10.70 5.17
C ASP A 181 -9.43 9.41 4.43
N ILE A 182 -9.96 8.42 5.15
CA ILE A 182 -10.40 7.14 4.58
C ILE A 182 -11.56 7.31 3.61
N GLU A 183 -12.48 8.24 3.83
CA GLU A 183 -13.60 8.52 2.92
C GLU A 183 -13.10 8.80 1.50
N VAL A 184 -12.09 9.66 1.35
CA VAL A 184 -11.53 10.00 0.04
C VAL A 184 -10.72 8.85 -0.54
N HIS A 185 -9.92 8.16 0.28
CA HIS A 185 -9.20 6.96 -0.17
C HIS A 185 -10.16 5.88 -0.68
N ALA A 186 -11.28 5.66 -0.01
CA ALA A 186 -12.31 4.71 -0.43
C ALA A 186 -12.99 5.12 -1.74
N ALA A 187 -13.31 6.42 -1.88
CA ALA A 187 -13.87 6.95 -3.13
C ALA A 187 -12.92 6.73 -4.32
N ILE A 188 -11.60 6.92 -4.14
CA ILE A 188 -10.59 6.63 -5.16
C ILE A 188 -10.59 5.13 -5.50
N ALA A 189 -10.60 4.26 -4.47
CA ALA A 189 -10.59 2.81 -4.66
C ALA A 189 -11.83 2.31 -5.42
N HIS A 190 -12.98 2.93 -5.22
CA HIS A 190 -14.21 2.60 -5.93
C HIS A 190 -14.22 3.09 -7.39
N THR A 191 -13.46 4.12 -7.70
CA THR A 191 -13.50 4.78 -9.01
C THR A 191 -12.45 4.29 -9.99
N VAL A 192 -11.22 4.01 -9.54
CA VAL A 192 -10.08 3.77 -10.45
C VAL A 192 -10.14 2.43 -11.14
N SER A 193 -10.63 1.40 -10.50
CA SER A 193 -10.54 0.04 -11.02
C SER A 193 -11.60 -0.27 -12.09
N PRO A 194 -11.21 -0.82 -13.26
CA PRO A 194 -12.16 -1.23 -14.29
C PRO A 194 -12.90 -2.54 -13.97
N ASP A 195 -12.29 -3.37 -13.13
CA ASP A 195 -12.80 -4.70 -12.76
C ASP A 195 -13.67 -4.64 -11.49
N GLY A 196 -14.00 -3.44 -11.02
CA GLY A 196 -14.72 -3.19 -9.77
C GLY A 196 -13.81 -2.61 -8.68
N PRO A 197 -14.36 -2.12 -7.59
CA PRO A 197 -13.59 -1.51 -6.53
C PRO A 197 -12.62 -2.50 -5.88
N TYR A 198 -11.42 -2.03 -5.54
CA TYR A 198 -10.46 -2.82 -4.76
C TYR A 198 -10.58 -2.51 -3.26
N LYS A 199 -10.12 -3.43 -2.44
CA LYS A 199 -10.09 -3.26 -0.98
C LYS A 199 -9.01 -2.25 -0.57
N LEU A 200 -9.30 -1.43 0.41
CA LEU A 200 -8.26 -0.75 1.17
C LEU A 200 -7.72 -1.70 2.22
N SER A 201 -6.40 -1.78 2.32
CA SER A 201 -5.72 -2.63 3.29
C SER A 201 -5.17 -1.80 4.45
N LEU A 202 -5.46 -2.26 5.67
CA LEU A 202 -4.94 -1.67 6.89
C LEU A 202 -3.81 -2.56 7.41
N HIS A 203 -2.57 -2.19 7.09
CA HIS A 203 -1.38 -2.85 7.62
C HIS A 203 -1.12 -2.44 9.05
N SER A 204 -0.42 -3.26 9.81
CA SER A 204 -0.31 -3.13 11.27
C SER A 204 -1.68 -2.95 11.93
N GLY A 205 -2.68 -3.63 11.36
CA GLY A 205 -4.09 -3.47 11.69
C GLY A 205 -4.52 -4.16 12.97
N SER A 206 -3.65 -4.97 13.61
CA SER A 206 -3.96 -5.59 14.90
C SER A 206 -4.27 -4.54 15.95
N ASP A 207 -5.28 -4.83 16.79
CA ASP A 207 -5.61 -4.04 17.97
C ASP A 207 -6.05 -2.57 17.70
N LYS A 208 -6.45 -2.24 16.48
CA LYS A 208 -6.90 -0.88 16.08
C LYS A 208 -8.42 -0.70 16.25
N PHE A 209 -8.95 -1.13 17.40
CA PHE A 209 -10.39 -1.21 17.65
C PHE A 209 -11.12 0.12 17.52
N SER A 210 -10.47 1.22 17.86
CA SER A 210 -11.07 2.56 17.81
C SER A 210 -11.41 3.03 16.38
N ILE A 211 -10.66 2.56 15.37
CA ILE A 211 -10.87 2.97 13.97
C ILE A 211 -11.56 1.93 13.10
N TYR A 212 -11.71 0.67 13.52
CA TYR A 212 -12.38 -0.35 12.70
C TYR A 212 -13.80 0.07 12.27
N PRO A 213 -14.66 0.64 13.13
CA PRO A 213 -15.99 1.07 12.69
C PRO A 213 -15.97 2.12 11.58
N ALA A 214 -15.08 3.10 11.66
CA ALA A 214 -14.89 4.13 10.64
C ALA A 214 -14.35 3.51 9.35
N PHE A 215 -13.31 2.68 9.45
CA PHE A 215 -12.68 2.00 8.31
C PHE A 215 -13.69 1.14 7.53
N VAL A 216 -14.44 0.28 8.22
CA VAL A 216 -15.44 -0.59 7.58
C VAL A 216 -16.59 0.22 6.98
N ARG A 217 -17.01 1.28 7.64
CA ARG A 217 -18.10 2.15 7.15
C ARG A 217 -17.71 2.84 5.85
N GLN A 218 -16.55 3.49 5.80
CA GLN A 218 -16.09 4.25 4.64
C GLN A 218 -15.71 3.34 3.47
N THR A 219 -15.09 2.20 3.74
CA THR A 219 -14.77 1.21 2.70
C THR A 219 -15.97 0.38 2.26
N ARG A 220 -17.16 0.55 2.88
CA ARG A 220 -18.36 -0.26 2.60
C ARG A 220 -18.11 -1.76 2.74
N GLY A 221 -17.23 -2.13 3.66
CA GLY A 221 -16.80 -3.51 3.88
C GLY A 221 -15.76 -4.03 2.89
N LEU A 222 -15.35 -3.26 1.89
CA LEU A 222 -14.22 -3.58 1.01
C LEU A 222 -12.90 -3.25 1.71
N ALA A 223 -12.61 -4.02 2.73
CA ALA A 223 -11.50 -3.85 3.63
C ALA A 223 -10.65 -5.11 3.70
N HIS A 224 -9.34 -4.95 3.77
CA HIS A 224 -8.40 -5.99 4.12
C HIS A 224 -7.70 -5.58 5.41
N LEU A 225 -7.69 -6.45 6.40
CA LEU A 225 -7.02 -6.19 7.67
C LEU A 225 -5.82 -7.12 7.77
N LYS A 226 -4.63 -6.57 7.65
CA LYS A 226 -3.40 -7.33 7.82
C LYS A 226 -3.00 -7.31 9.29
N THR A 227 -3.02 -8.49 9.90
CA THR A 227 -2.66 -8.68 11.30
C THR A 227 -1.39 -9.51 11.38
N ALA A 228 -0.39 -9.01 12.07
CA ALA A 228 0.83 -9.74 12.36
C ALA A 228 1.27 -9.43 13.80
N GLY A 229 1.87 -10.38 14.46
CA GLY A 229 2.47 -10.16 15.77
C GLY A 229 1.57 -10.37 16.98
N THR A 230 0.26 -10.57 16.85
CA THR A 230 -0.60 -10.89 17.98
C THR A 230 -0.11 -12.17 18.70
N SER A 231 0.24 -13.21 17.95
CA SER A 231 0.82 -14.44 18.51
C SER A 231 2.15 -14.19 19.23
N TYR A 232 2.98 -13.27 18.70
CA TYR A 232 4.24 -12.88 19.31
C TYR A 232 4.02 -12.17 20.65
N LEU A 233 3.07 -11.25 20.74
CA LEU A 233 2.73 -10.55 21.97
C LEU A 233 2.16 -11.51 23.04
N GLU A 234 1.35 -12.50 22.64
CA GLU A 234 0.90 -13.55 23.55
C GLU A 234 2.05 -14.45 24.02
N ALA A 235 3.02 -14.73 23.15
CA ALA A 235 4.24 -15.43 23.56
C ALA A 235 5.04 -14.61 24.58
N LEU A 236 5.23 -13.30 24.34
CA LEU A 236 5.90 -12.40 25.29
C LEU A 236 5.14 -12.30 26.63
N ARG A 237 3.79 -12.26 26.59
CA ARG A 237 2.97 -12.26 27.80
C ARG A 237 3.17 -13.55 28.60
N THR A 238 3.25 -14.68 27.91
CA THR A 238 3.53 -15.98 28.54
C THR A 238 4.93 -16.00 29.15
N VAL A 239 5.96 -15.55 28.41
CA VAL A 239 7.33 -15.44 28.93
C VAL A 239 7.37 -14.54 30.17
N ALA A 240 6.74 -13.37 30.13
CA ALA A 240 6.70 -12.45 31.28
C ALA A 240 6.06 -13.07 32.54
N ALA A 241 5.08 -13.96 32.35
CA ALA A 241 4.40 -14.62 33.44
C ALA A 241 5.18 -15.83 34.03
N PHE A 242 5.89 -16.58 33.19
CA PHE A 242 6.51 -17.84 33.59
C PHE A 242 8.04 -17.77 33.70
N ASP A 243 8.68 -16.84 33.03
CA ASP A 243 10.12 -16.58 33.08
C ASP A 243 10.40 -15.07 32.98
N PRO A 244 10.21 -14.32 34.08
CA PRO A 244 10.41 -12.88 34.09
C PRO A 244 11.85 -12.43 33.77
N ASP A 245 12.84 -13.29 34.02
CA ASP A 245 14.24 -12.95 33.76
C ASP A 245 14.51 -13.01 32.25
N LEU A 246 14.07 -14.04 31.57
CA LEU A 246 14.11 -14.11 30.11
C LEU A 246 13.31 -12.93 29.46
N PHE A 247 12.17 -12.57 30.02
CA PHE A 247 11.41 -11.42 29.53
C PHE A 247 12.24 -10.12 29.62
N ARG A 248 12.96 -9.90 30.71
CA ARG A 248 13.83 -8.73 30.86
C ARG A 248 14.99 -8.74 29.85
N GLU A 249 15.62 -9.91 29.66
CA GLU A 249 16.67 -10.05 28.64
C GLU A 249 16.15 -9.70 27.23
N ILE A 250 14.96 -10.17 26.86
CA ILE A 250 14.30 -9.84 25.58
C ILE A 250 14.03 -8.33 25.50
N TYR A 251 13.50 -7.73 26.57
CA TYR A 251 13.16 -6.31 26.62
C TYR A 251 14.39 -5.40 26.52
N ASP A 252 15.49 -5.78 27.18
CA ASP A 252 16.75 -5.03 27.17
C ASP A 252 17.47 -5.16 25.82
N PHE A 253 17.20 -6.22 25.05
CA PHE A 253 17.76 -6.44 23.72
C PHE A 253 16.99 -5.66 22.64
N ALA A 254 15.69 -5.42 22.78
CA ALA A 254 14.81 -4.79 21.80
C ALA A 254 14.99 -3.27 21.76
#